data_5f9ea4f8325d7df2bded0f229154399f
#
_entry.id   5f9ea4f8325d7df2bded0f229154399f
#
_cell.length_a   1.000
_cell.length_b   1.000
_cell.length_c   1.000
_cell.angle_alpha   90.00
_cell.angle_beta   90.00
_cell.angle_gamma   90.00
#
_symmetry.space_group_name_H-M   'P 1'
#
loop_
_entity.id
_entity.type
_entity.pdbx_description
1 polymer ?
#
loop_
_entity_poly.entity_id
_entity_poly.type
_entity_poly.pdbx_seq_one_letter_code
_entity_poly.pdbx_strand_id
1 'polypeptide(L)'
;GLTWKVTVPAADMDGLTTGKLDVSATVINGHGNTGAGARDVAVNLDQPTLSLDPVTGDNIINLSEHGQDLILTGTSSGLMPGAAVTVTVNGADHEARVLADGTWSVTVPKAEVEALTGDSVSVKVSGTSEAGNPVETGRDITLDLSPISISVDPVTDDNVLNAAEKGAPVAISGKTTGVEAGQEVTLTLGDKTYTAVVQADGSW
;
A
#
# COMPACT_ATOMS: atom_id res chain seq x y z
N GLY A 1 -7.74 -14.58 -52.69
CA GLY A 1 -7.22 -15.89 -52.26
C GLY A 1 -8.23 -16.59 -51.34
N LEU A 2 -8.21 -17.91 -51.25
CA LEU A 2 -9.06 -18.67 -50.36
C LEU A 2 -8.48 -18.56 -48.92
N THR A 3 -9.35 -18.29 -47.96
CA THR A 3 -8.99 -18.24 -46.50
C THR A 3 -9.46 -19.52 -45.80
N TRP A 4 -8.71 -19.96 -44.79
CA TRP A 4 -9.08 -21.07 -43.95
C TRP A 4 -8.90 -20.66 -42.48
N LYS A 5 -9.62 -21.34 -41.59
CA LYS A 5 -9.58 -21.11 -40.16
C LYS A 5 -9.73 -22.45 -39.45
N VAL A 6 -8.92 -22.66 -38.42
CA VAL A 6 -9.04 -23.76 -37.49
C VAL A 6 -9.11 -23.18 -36.07
N THR A 7 -9.99 -23.73 -35.23
CA THR A 7 -10.06 -23.38 -33.83
C THR A 7 -9.41 -24.50 -33.01
N VAL A 8 -8.40 -24.16 -32.24
CA VAL A 8 -7.76 -25.07 -31.30
C VAL A 8 -8.49 -24.93 -29.95
N PRO A 9 -8.98 -26.04 -29.35
CA PRO A 9 -9.64 -25.98 -28.05
C PRO A 9 -8.68 -25.53 -26.93
N ALA A 10 -9.21 -24.87 -25.90
CA ALA A 10 -8.42 -24.42 -24.75
C ALA A 10 -7.68 -25.57 -24.06
N ALA A 11 -8.34 -26.75 -23.95
CA ALA A 11 -7.74 -27.94 -23.34
C ALA A 11 -6.45 -28.44 -24.06
N ASP A 12 -6.30 -28.17 -25.34
CA ASP A 12 -5.09 -28.51 -26.09
C ASP A 12 -3.95 -27.50 -25.86
N MET A 13 -4.27 -26.35 -25.22
CA MET A 13 -3.30 -25.30 -24.85
C MET A 13 -2.78 -25.46 -23.42
N ASP A 14 -3.44 -26.25 -22.56
CA ASP A 14 -3.12 -26.41 -21.13
C ASP A 14 -1.70 -26.97 -20.88
N GLY A 15 -1.14 -27.70 -21.82
CA GLY A 15 0.21 -28.29 -21.73
C GLY A 15 1.34 -27.37 -22.22
N LEU A 16 1.04 -26.16 -22.69
CA LEU A 16 2.07 -25.25 -23.16
C LEU A 16 2.92 -24.73 -22.01
N THR A 17 4.19 -24.54 -22.28
CA THR A 17 5.17 -23.92 -21.36
C THR A 17 5.79 -22.68 -22.02
N THR A 18 6.33 -21.79 -21.22
CA THR A 18 7.09 -20.63 -21.75
C THR A 18 8.19 -21.13 -22.69
N GLY A 19 8.28 -20.54 -23.86
CA GLY A 19 9.22 -20.90 -24.90
C GLY A 19 8.71 -20.63 -26.31
N LYS A 20 9.03 -21.53 -27.24
CA LYS A 20 8.67 -21.44 -28.65
C LYS A 20 7.67 -22.52 -29.01
N LEU A 21 6.56 -22.14 -29.64
CA LEU A 21 5.58 -23.03 -30.23
C LEU A 21 5.71 -22.97 -31.76
N ASP A 22 6.02 -24.10 -32.38
CA ASP A 22 6.07 -24.22 -33.83
C ASP A 22 4.69 -24.60 -34.36
N VAL A 23 4.10 -23.75 -35.18
CA VAL A 23 2.81 -24.00 -35.83
C VAL A 23 3.07 -24.26 -37.32
N SER A 24 2.66 -25.43 -37.82
CA SER A 24 2.78 -25.78 -39.20
C SER A 24 1.43 -26.18 -39.81
N ALA A 25 1.24 -25.89 -41.07
CA ALA A 25 0.10 -26.29 -41.84
C ALA A 25 0.54 -26.91 -43.18
N THR A 26 -0.14 -27.96 -43.63
CA THR A 26 0.11 -28.61 -44.91
C THR A 26 -1.20 -28.71 -45.70
N VAL A 27 -1.12 -28.67 -46.99
CA VAL A 27 -2.26 -28.87 -47.91
C VAL A 27 -1.81 -29.72 -49.10
N ILE A 28 -2.70 -30.54 -49.58
CA ILE A 28 -2.49 -31.33 -50.78
C ILE A 28 -3.61 -30.96 -51.78
N ASN A 29 -3.27 -30.65 -53.03
CA ASN A 29 -4.27 -30.42 -54.07
C ASN A 29 -4.77 -31.70 -54.71
N GLY A 30 -5.82 -31.61 -55.56
CA GLY A 30 -6.42 -32.78 -56.23
C GLY A 30 -5.48 -33.56 -57.20
N HIS A 31 -4.28 -33.06 -57.44
CA HIS A 31 -3.25 -33.66 -58.30
C HIS A 31 -2.06 -34.20 -57.53
N GLY A 32 -2.14 -34.22 -56.14
CA GLY A 32 -1.12 -34.74 -55.29
C GLY A 32 0.04 -33.78 -54.95
N ASN A 33 -0.02 -32.52 -55.41
CA ASN A 33 1.01 -31.51 -55.05
C ASN A 33 0.78 -31.01 -53.67
N THR A 34 1.85 -30.97 -52.85
CA THR A 34 1.83 -30.53 -51.47
C THR A 34 2.32 -29.08 -51.28
N GLY A 35 1.67 -28.35 -50.40
CA GLY A 35 2.11 -27.04 -49.94
C GLY A 35 2.24 -27.06 -48.43
N ALA A 36 3.22 -26.37 -47.89
CA ALA A 36 3.43 -26.25 -46.43
C ALA A 36 3.73 -24.81 -46.05
N GLY A 37 3.32 -24.43 -44.85
CA GLY A 37 3.65 -23.16 -44.22
C GLY A 37 3.88 -23.38 -42.72
N ALA A 38 4.77 -22.61 -42.16
CA ALA A 38 5.05 -22.68 -40.74
C ALA A 38 5.25 -21.27 -40.13
N ARG A 39 4.98 -21.14 -38.86
CA ARG A 39 5.22 -19.93 -38.06
C ARG A 39 5.60 -20.31 -36.64
N ASP A 40 6.61 -19.63 -36.11
CA ASP A 40 6.96 -19.68 -34.69
C ASP A 40 6.12 -18.68 -33.91
N VAL A 41 5.59 -19.12 -32.80
CA VAL A 41 4.85 -18.30 -31.83
C VAL A 41 5.61 -18.34 -30.52
N ALA A 42 5.95 -17.15 -30.00
CA ALA A 42 6.50 -17.07 -28.65
C ALA A 42 5.38 -17.31 -27.62
N VAL A 43 5.64 -18.21 -26.69
CA VAL A 43 4.78 -18.47 -25.53
C VAL A 43 5.50 -17.90 -24.32
N ASN A 44 4.88 -16.98 -23.61
CA ASN A 44 5.38 -16.43 -22.35
C ASN A 44 4.25 -16.48 -21.31
N LEU A 45 4.38 -17.40 -20.37
CA LEU A 45 3.44 -17.66 -19.28
C LEU A 45 4.01 -17.21 -17.93
N ASP A 46 5.17 -16.54 -17.93
CA ASP A 46 5.82 -16.08 -16.72
C ASP A 46 4.94 -15.02 -16.05
N GLN A 47 4.56 -15.27 -14.80
CA GLN A 47 3.72 -14.37 -14.04
C GLN A 47 4.59 -13.30 -13.38
N PRO A 48 4.32 -12.01 -13.64
CA PRO A 48 4.97 -10.94 -12.90
C PRO A 48 4.49 -10.91 -11.45
N THR A 49 5.26 -10.26 -10.58
CA THR A 49 4.89 -10.00 -9.19
C THR A 49 4.94 -8.51 -8.88
N LEU A 50 4.08 -8.07 -7.96
CA LEU A 50 4.07 -6.75 -7.39
C LEU A 50 4.03 -6.86 -5.86
N SER A 51 4.66 -5.93 -5.18
CA SER A 51 4.48 -5.71 -3.74
C SER A 51 4.04 -4.27 -3.48
N LEU A 52 3.36 -4.07 -2.36
CA LEU A 52 3.09 -2.77 -1.75
C LEU A 52 3.73 -2.78 -0.37
N ASP A 53 4.65 -1.86 -0.13
CA ASP A 53 5.31 -1.70 1.16
C ASP A 53 4.31 -1.25 2.24
N PRO A 54 4.63 -1.41 3.54
CA PRO A 54 3.82 -0.84 4.59
C PRO A 54 3.63 0.67 4.38
N VAL A 55 2.38 1.10 4.37
CA VAL A 55 2.02 2.52 4.22
C VAL A 55 2.25 3.20 5.56
N THR A 56 2.84 4.41 5.57
CA THR A 56 3.20 5.17 6.79
C THR A 56 4.14 4.44 7.76
N GLY A 57 4.52 3.19 7.43
CA GLY A 57 5.38 2.34 8.25
C GLY A 57 4.63 1.29 9.07
N ASP A 58 3.40 1.56 9.48
CA ASP A 58 2.54 0.70 10.30
C ASP A 58 1.20 0.31 9.65
N ASN A 59 0.90 0.84 8.46
CA ASN A 59 -0.38 0.70 7.74
C ASN A 59 -1.56 1.39 8.46
N ILE A 60 -1.29 2.43 9.22
CA ILE A 60 -2.29 3.30 9.82
C ILE A 60 -2.05 4.71 9.31
N ILE A 61 -3.06 5.38 8.81
CA ILE A 61 -3.03 6.80 8.52
C ILE A 61 -3.65 7.51 9.71
N ASN A 62 -2.83 8.17 10.50
CA ASN A 62 -3.25 8.96 11.66
C ASN A 62 -3.56 10.42 11.27
N LEU A 63 -4.05 11.22 12.24
CA LEU A 63 -4.40 12.64 12.01
C LEU A 63 -3.26 13.48 11.42
N SER A 64 -2.01 13.21 11.80
CA SER A 64 -0.85 13.96 11.29
C SER A 64 -0.55 13.63 9.84
N GLU A 65 -0.61 12.35 9.49
CA GLU A 65 -0.34 11.84 8.15
C GLU A 65 -1.48 12.12 7.19
N HIS A 66 -2.73 12.13 7.68
CA HIS A 66 -3.92 12.52 6.92
C HIS A 66 -3.83 13.96 6.38
N GLY A 67 -3.07 14.83 7.05
CA GLY A 67 -2.83 16.21 6.63
C GLY A 67 -1.61 16.39 5.71
N GLN A 68 -1.05 15.32 5.11
CA GLN A 68 0.16 15.38 4.28
C GLN A 68 0.02 14.57 2.99
N ASP A 69 0.96 14.77 2.06
CA ASP A 69 1.10 13.89 0.90
C ASP A 69 1.45 12.47 1.36
N LEU A 70 0.82 11.47 0.75
CA LEU A 70 1.08 10.06 1.05
C LEU A 70 1.95 9.45 -0.05
N ILE A 71 3.12 8.94 0.32
CA ILE A 71 4.02 8.26 -0.61
C ILE A 71 3.80 6.74 -0.48
N LEU A 72 3.42 6.13 -1.59
CA LEU A 72 3.26 4.68 -1.71
C LEU A 72 4.42 4.12 -2.52
N THR A 73 5.02 3.04 -2.03
CA THR A 73 6.17 2.39 -2.65
C THR A 73 5.98 0.88 -2.72
N GLY A 74 6.78 0.25 -3.54
CA GLY A 74 6.84 -1.19 -3.62
C GLY A 74 7.85 -1.68 -4.65
N THR A 75 7.81 -2.97 -4.89
CA THR A 75 8.70 -3.64 -5.84
C THR A 75 7.91 -4.41 -6.89
N SER A 76 8.56 -4.70 -7.99
CA SER A 76 8.04 -5.58 -9.05
C SER A 76 9.10 -6.54 -9.53
N SER A 77 8.66 -7.71 -9.99
CA SER A 77 9.50 -8.66 -10.73
C SER A 77 8.74 -9.11 -11.98
N GLY A 78 9.44 -9.25 -13.10
CA GLY A 78 8.82 -9.63 -14.37
C GLY A 78 8.11 -8.47 -15.09
N LEU A 79 8.12 -7.26 -14.54
CA LEU A 79 7.77 -6.03 -15.24
C LEU A 79 9.05 -5.33 -15.72
N MET A 80 9.03 -4.80 -16.93
CA MET A 80 10.20 -4.08 -17.47
C MET A 80 10.34 -2.68 -16.84
N PRO A 81 11.57 -2.16 -16.72
CA PRO A 81 11.77 -0.75 -16.40
C PRO A 81 10.97 0.16 -17.34
N GLY A 82 10.26 1.13 -16.77
CA GLY A 82 9.33 2.01 -17.49
C GLY A 82 7.90 1.46 -17.63
N ALA A 83 7.63 0.21 -17.29
CA ALA A 83 6.27 -0.33 -17.29
C ALA A 83 5.38 0.49 -16.35
N ALA A 84 4.14 0.71 -16.76
CA ALA A 84 3.16 1.40 -15.94
C ALA A 84 2.68 0.48 -14.80
N VAL A 85 2.58 1.06 -13.62
CA VAL A 85 1.93 0.50 -12.44
C VAL A 85 0.80 1.44 -12.06
N THR A 86 -0.41 0.94 -11.98
CA THR A 86 -1.57 1.70 -11.53
C THR A 86 -1.79 1.42 -10.05
N VAL A 87 -1.82 2.48 -9.26
CA VAL A 87 -2.10 2.44 -7.83
C VAL A 87 -3.45 3.10 -7.59
N THR A 88 -4.44 2.32 -7.19
CA THR A 88 -5.80 2.79 -6.92
C THR A 88 -5.96 2.98 -5.41
N VAL A 89 -6.21 4.21 -4.97
CA VAL A 89 -6.45 4.57 -3.57
C VAL A 89 -7.88 5.06 -3.44
N ASN A 90 -8.69 4.38 -2.68
CA ASN A 90 -10.12 4.72 -2.48
C ASN A 90 -10.88 4.96 -3.80
N GLY A 91 -10.51 4.23 -4.86
CA GLY A 91 -11.13 4.34 -6.20
C GLY A 91 -10.53 5.41 -7.12
N ALA A 92 -9.54 6.19 -6.67
CA ALA A 92 -8.78 7.11 -7.50
C ALA A 92 -7.49 6.45 -8.00
N ASP A 93 -7.21 6.57 -9.29
CA ASP A 93 -6.05 5.94 -9.92
C ASP A 93 -4.87 6.92 -10.01
N HIS A 94 -3.70 6.44 -9.61
CA HIS A 94 -2.41 7.12 -9.71
C HIS A 94 -1.45 6.27 -10.53
N GLU A 95 -0.71 6.88 -11.45
CA GLU A 95 0.26 6.17 -12.29
C GLU A 95 1.67 6.28 -11.70
N ALA A 96 2.29 5.13 -11.47
CA ALA A 96 3.70 4.97 -11.18
C ALA A 96 4.42 4.28 -12.33
N ARG A 97 5.76 4.29 -12.32
CA ARG A 97 6.58 3.54 -13.27
C ARG A 97 7.63 2.72 -12.56
N VAL A 98 7.82 1.52 -13.08
CA VAL A 98 8.89 0.63 -12.58
C VAL A 98 10.24 1.25 -12.93
N LEU A 99 11.10 1.37 -11.94
CA LEU A 99 12.49 1.83 -12.07
C LEU A 99 13.43 0.71 -12.52
N ALA A 100 14.68 1.04 -12.82
CA ALA A 100 15.67 0.07 -13.29
C ALA A 100 16.02 -1.03 -12.27
N ASP A 101 15.82 -0.75 -10.99
CA ASP A 101 16.02 -1.69 -9.87
C ASP A 101 14.78 -2.50 -9.51
N GLY A 102 13.68 -2.33 -10.26
CA GLY A 102 12.40 -3.01 -10.04
C GLY A 102 11.52 -2.34 -9.00
N THR A 103 11.92 -1.24 -8.37
CA THR A 103 11.08 -0.48 -7.45
C THR A 103 10.10 0.43 -8.20
N TRP A 104 9.04 0.84 -7.51
CA TRP A 104 8.10 1.85 -8.00
C TRP A 104 7.67 2.76 -6.82
N SER A 105 7.28 3.98 -7.15
CA SER A 105 6.80 4.95 -6.16
C SER A 105 5.76 5.88 -6.79
N VAL A 106 4.77 6.27 -5.99
CA VAL A 106 3.77 7.26 -6.36
C VAL A 106 3.42 8.13 -5.16
N THR A 107 3.11 9.40 -5.42
CA THR A 107 2.62 10.33 -4.40
C THR A 107 1.13 10.55 -4.59
N VAL A 108 0.36 10.29 -3.52
CA VAL A 108 -1.05 10.70 -3.42
C VAL A 108 -1.06 12.11 -2.81
N PRO A 109 -1.62 13.11 -3.50
CA PRO A 109 -1.61 14.49 -3.01
C PRO A 109 -2.38 14.63 -1.69
N LYS A 110 -1.92 15.51 -0.81
CA LYS A 110 -2.55 15.86 0.47
C LYS A 110 -4.07 16.06 0.35
N ALA A 111 -4.53 16.79 -0.67
CA ALA A 111 -5.96 17.06 -0.85
C ALA A 111 -6.80 15.78 -1.03
N GLU A 112 -6.23 14.73 -1.62
CA GLU A 112 -6.88 13.44 -1.77
C GLU A 112 -6.80 12.62 -0.49
N VAL A 113 -5.67 12.72 0.24
CA VAL A 113 -5.52 12.08 1.55
C VAL A 113 -6.50 12.68 2.55
N GLU A 114 -6.66 14.01 2.60
CA GLU A 114 -7.64 14.71 3.43
C GLU A 114 -9.11 14.38 3.08
N ALA A 115 -9.38 13.89 1.89
CA ALA A 115 -10.71 13.44 1.46
C ALA A 115 -11.03 11.99 1.88
N LEU A 116 -10.05 11.24 2.40
CA LEU A 116 -10.28 9.89 2.90
C LEU A 116 -11.15 9.93 4.16
N THR A 117 -12.11 9.02 4.23
CA THR A 117 -13.09 8.94 5.33
C THR A 117 -13.40 7.50 5.68
N GLY A 118 -13.92 7.26 6.88
CA GLY A 118 -14.22 5.92 7.38
C GLY A 118 -13.07 5.37 8.23
N ASP A 119 -13.09 4.08 8.49
CA ASP A 119 -12.11 3.40 9.36
C ASP A 119 -11.02 2.67 8.57
N SER A 120 -11.17 2.56 7.25
CA SER A 120 -10.26 1.81 6.38
C SER A 120 -10.27 2.35 4.95
N VAL A 121 -9.13 2.30 4.31
CA VAL A 121 -8.90 2.69 2.91
C VAL A 121 -8.30 1.52 2.16
N SER A 122 -8.91 1.12 1.05
CA SER A 122 -8.36 0.09 0.17
C SER A 122 -7.35 0.68 -0.79
N VAL A 123 -6.17 0.07 -0.84
CA VAL A 123 -5.12 0.36 -1.82
C VAL A 123 -4.91 -0.87 -2.68
N LYS A 124 -5.03 -0.72 -4.00
CA LYS A 124 -4.74 -1.74 -5.00
C LYS A 124 -3.60 -1.31 -5.89
N VAL A 125 -2.79 -2.25 -6.30
CA VAL A 125 -1.66 -2.03 -7.21
C VAL A 125 -1.74 -3.04 -8.33
N SER A 126 -1.74 -2.59 -9.56
CA SER A 126 -1.84 -3.46 -10.73
C SER A 126 -0.83 -3.08 -11.82
N GLY A 127 -0.48 -4.05 -12.62
CA GLY A 127 0.42 -3.89 -13.76
C GLY A 127 0.26 -5.02 -14.77
N THR A 128 0.95 -4.89 -15.90
CA THR A 128 0.93 -5.91 -16.97
C THR A 128 2.33 -6.05 -17.54
N SER A 129 2.81 -7.28 -17.70
CA SER A 129 4.10 -7.55 -18.32
C SER A 129 4.08 -7.23 -19.81
N GLU A 130 5.24 -7.17 -20.47
CA GLU A 130 5.35 -6.98 -21.92
C GLU A 130 4.63 -8.08 -22.71
N ALA A 131 4.58 -9.29 -22.17
CA ALA A 131 3.85 -10.41 -22.77
C ALA A 131 2.33 -10.32 -22.60
N GLY A 132 1.83 -9.35 -21.84
CA GLY A 132 0.40 -9.16 -21.57
C GLY A 132 -0.10 -9.90 -20.32
N ASN A 133 0.78 -10.52 -19.51
CA ASN A 133 0.39 -11.19 -18.28
C ASN A 133 0.11 -10.15 -17.18
N PRO A 134 -1.11 -10.10 -16.62
CA PRO A 134 -1.47 -9.15 -15.57
C PRO A 134 -0.96 -9.58 -14.20
N VAL A 135 -0.79 -8.61 -13.31
CA VAL A 135 -0.53 -8.80 -11.89
C VAL A 135 -1.29 -7.76 -11.07
N GLU A 136 -1.79 -8.18 -9.93
CA GLU A 136 -2.46 -7.32 -8.96
C GLU A 136 -2.06 -7.70 -7.55
N THR A 137 -1.93 -6.71 -6.68
CA THR A 137 -1.77 -6.85 -5.23
C THR A 137 -2.50 -5.69 -4.54
N GLY A 138 -2.67 -5.76 -3.23
CA GLY A 138 -3.27 -4.66 -2.48
C GLY A 138 -3.39 -4.98 -1.00
N ARG A 139 -3.80 -3.98 -0.25
CA ARG A 139 -4.14 -4.09 1.18
C ARG A 139 -5.12 -3.01 1.60
N ASP A 140 -5.79 -3.27 2.69
CA ASP A 140 -6.55 -2.26 3.40
C ASP A 140 -5.66 -1.60 4.45
N ILE A 141 -5.77 -0.28 4.56
CA ILE A 141 -5.03 0.57 5.48
C ILE A 141 -6.02 1.11 6.48
N THR A 142 -5.70 1.04 7.76
CA THR A 142 -6.54 1.63 8.81
C THR A 142 -6.46 3.15 8.73
N LEU A 143 -7.60 3.82 8.88
CA LEU A 143 -7.69 5.27 8.99
C LEU A 143 -8.11 5.59 10.42
N ASP A 144 -7.18 6.10 11.24
CA ASP A 144 -7.46 6.53 12.60
C ASP A 144 -7.34 8.05 12.73
N LEU A 145 -8.46 8.71 12.63
CA LEU A 145 -8.59 10.16 12.75
C LEU A 145 -9.18 10.57 14.10
N SER A 146 -9.15 9.67 15.08
CA SER A 146 -9.66 9.94 16.43
C SER A 146 -8.83 11.04 17.09
N PRO A 147 -9.45 12.15 17.54
CA PRO A 147 -8.71 13.19 18.23
C PRO A 147 -8.30 12.72 19.61
N ILE A 148 -7.05 13.02 19.97
CA ILE A 148 -6.56 12.81 21.33
C ILE A 148 -6.58 14.14 22.11
N SER A 149 -6.77 14.07 23.42
CA SER A 149 -6.61 15.21 24.30
C SER A 149 -5.92 14.84 25.59
N ILE A 150 -5.26 15.83 26.20
CA ILE A 150 -4.64 15.73 27.51
C ILE A 150 -4.98 16.97 28.33
N SER A 151 -5.26 16.75 29.61
CA SER A 151 -5.45 17.83 30.59
C SER A 151 -4.51 17.63 31.77
N VAL A 152 -4.19 18.74 32.42
CA VAL A 152 -3.45 18.76 33.69
C VAL A 152 -4.40 19.30 34.76
N ASP A 153 -4.53 18.56 35.86
CA ASP A 153 -5.33 19.00 37.00
C ASP A 153 -4.65 20.16 37.74
N PRO A 154 -5.37 20.95 38.56
CA PRO A 154 -4.75 21.94 39.44
C PRO A 154 -3.63 21.31 40.25
N VAL A 155 -2.46 21.94 40.24
CA VAL A 155 -1.24 21.40 40.88
C VAL A 155 -1.31 21.47 42.44
N THR A 156 -2.11 22.41 42.92
CA THR A 156 -2.49 22.58 44.34
C THR A 156 -3.97 22.90 44.41
N ASP A 157 -4.60 22.89 45.55
CA ASP A 157 -6.04 23.15 45.71
C ASP A 157 -6.48 24.49 45.12
N ASP A 158 -5.61 25.49 45.15
CA ASP A 158 -5.86 26.85 44.60
C ASP A 158 -5.04 27.14 43.32
N ASN A 159 -4.27 26.15 42.83
CA ASN A 159 -3.34 26.28 41.69
C ASN A 159 -2.24 27.33 41.92
N VAL A 160 -1.89 27.61 43.16
CA VAL A 160 -0.82 28.54 43.57
C VAL A 160 0.21 27.79 44.43
N LEU A 161 1.45 27.70 44.01
CA LEU A 161 2.52 27.06 44.75
C LEU A 161 3.10 28.04 45.74
N ASN A 162 2.67 27.96 47.03
CA ASN A 162 3.12 28.82 48.10
C ASN A 162 4.45 28.34 48.73
N ALA A 163 4.99 29.13 49.70
CA ALA A 163 6.29 28.85 50.30
C ALA A 163 6.32 27.53 51.11
N ALA A 164 5.19 27.12 51.68
CA ALA A 164 5.11 25.86 52.43
C ALA A 164 5.08 24.65 51.48
N GLU A 165 4.33 24.75 50.42
CA GLU A 165 4.20 23.69 49.38
C GLU A 165 5.48 23.53 48.56
N LYS A 166 6.22 24.61 48.30
CA LYS A 166 7.53 24.57 47.63
C LYS A 166 8.54 23.66 48.30
N GLY A 167 8.40 23.45 49.60
CA GLY A 167 9.28 22.59 50.42
C GLY A 167 8.88 21.12 50.47
N ALA A 168 7.81 20.71 49.83
CA ALA A 168 7.27 19.36 49.86
C ALA A 168 7.16 18.78 48.41
N PRO A 169 7.13 17.44 48.27
CA PRO A 169 6.80 16.82 46.97
C PRO A 169 5.39 17.23 46.53
N VAL A 170 5.25 17.60 45.27
CA VAL A 170 3.97 17.94 44.65
C VAL A 170 3.64 16.86 43.63
N ALA A 171 2.44 16.29 43.71
CA ALA A 171 1.92 15.38 42.68
C ALA A 171 1.25 16.21 41.57
N ILE A 172 1.54 15.88 40.36
CA ILE A 172 0.90 16.45 39.16
C ILE A 172 0.18 15.29 38.48
N SER A 173 -1.08 15.48 38.18
CA SER A 173 -1.95 14.50 37.54
C SER A 173 -2.80 15.13 36.46
N GLY A 174 -3.52 14.30 35.72
CA GLY A 174 -4.43 14.76 34.71
C GLY A 174 -5.21 13.63 34.05
N LYS A 175 -5.83 13.95 32.93
CA LYS A 175 -6.59 12.98 32.15
C LYS A 175 -6.23 13.05 30.67
N THR A 176 -6.37 11.93 30.01
CA THR A 176 -6.28 11.79 28.57
C THR A 176 -7.62 11.28 28.01
N THR A 177 -7.88 11.60 26.73
CA THR A 177 -8.96 11.00 25.96
C THR A 177 -8.39 10.52 24.62
N GLY A 178 -8.79 9.33 24.17
CA GLY A 178 -8.30 8.75 22.91
C GLY A 178 -6.86 8.22 23.01
N VAL A 179 -6.36 7.98 24.24
CA VAL A 179 -5.02 7.41 24.50
C VAL A 179 -5.18 6.11 25.27
N GLU A 180 -4.52 5.06 24.82
CA GLU A 180 -4.60 3.74 25.44
C GLU A 180 -3.87 3.69 26.78
N ALA A 181 -4.37 2.83 27.67
CA ALA A 181 -3.69 2.56 28.92
C ALA A 181 -2.28 1.99 28.66
N GLY A 182 -1.30 2.44 29.47
CA GLY A 182 0.10 2.02 29.34
C GLY A 182 0.95 2.98 28.49
N GLN A 183 0.35 3.93 27.78
CA GLN A 183 1.10 4.96 27.05
C GLN A 183 1.76 5.95 28.04
N GLU A 184 2.91 6.48 27.64
CA GLU A 184 3.69 7.41 28.45
C GLU A 184 3.26 8.86 28.23
N VAL A 185 3.03 9.56 29.31
CA VAL A 185 2.85 11.03 29.34
C VAL A 185 4.16 11.67 29.77
N THR A 186 4.67 12.58 28.98
CA THR A 186 5.84 13.39 29.31
C THR A 186 5.40 14.73 29.86
N LEU A 187 5.79 15.00 31.12
CA LEU A 187 5.56 16.28 31.81
C LEU A 187 6.86 17.10 31.85
N THR A 188 6.82 18.33 31.38
CA THR A 188 7.93 19.27 31.46
C THR A 188 7.61 20.35 32.49
N LEU A 189 8.48 20.48 33.50
CA LEU A 189 8.39 21.48 34.55
C LEU A 189 9.70 22.29 34.58
N GLY A 190 9.69 23.50 34.03
CA GLY A 190 10.90 24.27 33.78
C GLY A 190 11.83 23.52 32.82
N ASP A 191 13.08 23.28 33.25
CA ASP A 191 14.08 22.54 32.45
C ASP A 191 14.12 21.04 32.75
N LYS A 192 13.17 20.51 33.54
CA LYS A 192 13.14 19.11 33.95
C LYS A 192 11.95 18.39 33.32
N THR A 193 12.21 17.13 32.98
CA THR A 193 11.23 16.24 32.36
C THR A 193 10.93 15.08 33.31
N TYR A 194 9.66 14.72 33.42
CA TYR A 194 9.12 13.62 34.21
C TYR A 194 8.22 12.78 33.33
N THR A 195 8.02 11.52 33.67
CA THR A 195 7.12 10.63 32.94
C THR A 195 6.06 10.04 33.88
N ALA A 196 4.87 9.84 33.33
CA ALA A 196 3.76 9.14 33.96
C ALA A 196 3.14 8.18 32.94
N VAL A 197 2.34 7.24 33.41
CA VAL A 197 1.70 6.22 32.56
C VAL A 197 0.19 6.41 32.62
N VAL A 198 -0.44 6.41 31.44
CA VAL A 198 -1.91 6.46 31.31
C VAL A 198 -2.52 5.21 31.92
N GLN A 199 -3.47 5.38 32.82
CA GLN A 199 -4.22 4.31 33.46
C GLN A 199 -5.43 3.87 32.62
N ALA A 200 -6.08 2.76 33.01
CA ALA A 200 -7.23 2.23 32.29
C ALA A 200 -8.45 3.17 32.25
N ASP A 201 -8.54 4.14 33.16
CA ASP A 201 -9.57 5.17 33.20
C ASP A 201 -9.19 6.48 32.50
N GLY A 202 -8.04 6.51 31.83
CA GLY A 202 -7.49 7.68 31.15
C GLY A 202 -6.78 8.69 32.07
N SER A 203 -6.68 8.43 33.37
CA SER A 203 -5.89 9.26 34.28
C SER A 203 -4.38 8.99 34.15
N TRP A 204 -3.56 9.92 34.56
CA TRP A 204 -2.08 9.82 34.59
C TRP A 204 -1.49 10.57 35.77
#